data_6f8cec511ba7ca87c3dc8c66fcb4da7c
#
_entry.id   6f8cec511ba7ca87c3dc8c66fcb4da7c
#
_cell.length_a   1.000
_cell.length_b   1.000
_cell.length_c   1.000
_cell.angle_alpha   90.00
_cell.angle_beta   90.00
_cell.angle_gamma   90.00
#
_symmetry.space_group_name_H-M   'P 1'
#
loop_
_entity.id
_entity.type
_entity.pdbx_description
1 polymer ?
#
loop_
_entity_poly.entity_id
_entity_poly.type
_entity_poly.pdbx_seq_one_letter_code
_entity_poly.pdbx_strand_id
1 'polypeptide(L)'
;MAKKLDVSEGTIRMWENGKNEPRMGMIEKISSLFHVSKGYLLGEIEESTIPEFDGEIDIPYYGKVSAGNFEEVTIENQSLKAPSFAFNGRRPSECISLQINGDSMNKILANGSYIIVHDYRINQNYKLNSNDILVLRLGVEYTVKRVRRTETKLHLDPV
;
A
#
# COMPACT_ATOMS: atom_id res chain seq x y z
N MET A 1 9.75 -11.32 4.59
CA MET A 1 8.95 -11.74 5.76
C MET A 1 9.59 -12.92 6.49
N ALA A 2 9.82 -14.07 5.89
CA ALA A 2 10.38 -15.28 6.50
C ALA A 2 11.64 -15.03 7.35
N LYS A 3 12.64 -14.36 6.81
CA LYS A 3 13.89 -13.99 7.54
C LYS A 3 13.67 -13.13 8.79
N LYS A 4 12.69 -12.23 8.77
CA LYS A 4 12.37 -11.35 9.90
C LYS A 4 11.64 -12.08 11.04
N LEU A 5 10.91 -13.12 10.70
CA LEU A 5 10.17 -13.96 11.65
C LEU A 5 10.95 -15.20 12.09
N ASP A 6 12.13 -15.43 11.50
CA ASP A 6 12.96 -16.62 11.74
C ASP A 6 12.23 -17.93 11.46
N VAL A 7 11.56 -17.98 10.28
CA VAL A 7 10.84 -19.17 9.80
C VAL A 7 11.18 -19.43 8.32
N SER A 8 10.91 -20.65 7.84
CA SER A 8 11.09 -20.99 6.44
C SER A 8 10.01 -20.32 5.56
N GLU A 9 10.33 -20.09 4.29
CA GLU A 9 9.33 -19.61 3.31
C GLU A 9 8.17 -20.59 3.14
N GLY A 10 8.46 -21.91 3.27
CA GLY A 10 7.42 -22.94 3.26
C GLY A 10 6.43 -22.79 4.40
N THR A 11 6.90 -22.40 5.60
CA THR A 11 6.04 -22.13 6.75
C THR A 11 5.09 -20.96 6.45
N ILE A 12 5.60 -19.86 5.89
CA ILE A 12 4.78 -18.72 5.50
C ILE A 12 3.71 -19.15 4.49
N ARG A 13 4.07 -19.89 3.45
CA ARG A 13 3.11 -20.42 2.46
C ARG A 13 2.03 -21.31 3.07
N MET A 14 2.37 -22.09 4.09
CA MET A 14 1.39 -22.94 4.77
C MET A 14 0.37 -22.08 5.53
N TRP A 15 0.80 -21.00 6.15
CA TRP A 15 -0.10 -20.03 6.82
C TRP A 15 -0.99 -19.29 5.82
N GLU A 16 -0.41 -18.77 4.74
CA GLU A 16 -1.14 -18.05 3.68
C GLU A 16 -2.19 -18.92 2.98
N ASN A 17 -1.96 -20.24 2.90
CA ASN A 17 -2.89 -21.19 2.30
C ASN A 17 -3.85 -21.84 3.32
N GLY A 18 -3.84 -21.41 4.57
CA GLY A 18 -4.70 -21.97 5.63
C GLY A 18 -4.41 -23.44 5.98
N LYS A 19 -3.24 -23.98 5.56
CA LYS A 19 -2.86 -25.36 5.87
C LYS A 19 -2.35 -25.55 7.29
N ASN A 20 -1.94 -24.46 7.90
CA ASN A 20 -1.47 -24.41 9.28
C ASN A 20 -1.65 -22.97 9.79
N GLU A 21 -1.73 -22.81 11.10
CA GLU A 21 -1.88 -21.52 11.75
C GLU A 21 -0.61 -21.16 12.55
N PRO A 22 -0.22 -19.87 12.57
CA PRO A 22 0.87 -19.44 13.42
C PRO A 22 0.48 -19.56 14.91
N ARG A 23 1.37 -20.08 15.74
CA ARG A 23 1.18 -20.12 17.19
C ARG A 23 1.16 -18.71 17.77
N MET A 24 0.54 -18.54 18.96
CA MET A 24 0.34 -17.23 19.60
C MET A 24 1.65 -16.40 19.71
N GLY A 25 2.77 -17.01 20.07
CA GLY A 25 4.06 -16.31 20.10
C GLY A 25 4.56 -15.85 18.72
N MET A 26 4.09 -16.49 17.64
CA MET A 26 4.39 -16.04 16.29
C MET A 26 3.43 -14.92 15.87
N ILE A 27 2.16 -14.97 16.30
CA ILE A 27 1.20 -13.87 16.13
C ILE A 27 1.73 -12.59 16.80
N GLU A 28 2.35 -12.71 17.99
CA GLU A 28 3.01 -11.57 18.64
C GLU A 28 4.16 -10.99 17.81
N LYS A 29 5.02 -11.84 17.26
CA LYS A 29 6.11 -11.40 16.37
C LYS A 29 5.59 -10.74 15.11
N ILE A 30 4.51 -11.30 14.51
CA ILE A 30 3.86 -10.75 13.32
C ILE A 30 3.22 -9.39 13.66
N SER A 31 2.48 -9.32 14.75
CA SER A 31 1.87 -8.10 15.29
C SER A 31 2.91 -6.99 15.45
N SER A 32 4.02 -7.28 16.12
CA SER A 32 5.13 -6.34 16.32
C SER A 32 5.81 -5.95 15.01
N LEU A 33 5.99 -6.90 14.09
CA LEU A 33 6.65 -6.66 12.79
C LEU A 33 5.83 -5.75 11.87
N PHE A 34 4.50 -5.88 11.91
CA PHE A 34 3.57 -5.08 11.09
C PHE A 34 2.92 -3.94 11.86
N HIS A 35 3.26 -3.78 13.14
CA HIS A 35 2.69 -2.75 14.02
C HIS A 35 1.14 -2.78 14.04
N VAL A 36 0.57 -3.96 14.05
CA VAL A 36 -0.89 -4.19 14.16
C VAL A 36 -1.22 -4.89 15.48
N SER A 37 -2.43 -4.71 16.00
CA SER A 37 -2.85 -5.41 17.21
C SER A 37 -3.03 -6.92 16.96
N LYS A 38 -2.87 -7.74 18.00
CA LYS A 38 -3.15 -9.19 17.92
C LYS A 38 -4.62 -9.45 17.57
N GLY A 39 -5.54 -8.67 18.16
CA GLY A 39 -6.97 -8.77 17.87
C GLY A 39 -7.30 -8.52 16.42
N TYR A 40 -6.64 -7.55 15.79
CA TYR A 40 -6.76 -7.31 14.34
C TYR A 40 -6.31 -8.53 13.51
N LEU A 41 -5.15 -9.13 13.85
CA LEU A 41 -4.67 -10.33 13.15
C LEU A 41 -5.56 -11.55 13.34
N LEU A 42 -6.27 -11.63 14.45
CA LEU A 42 -7.18 -12.72 14.78
C LEU A 42 -8.62 -12.49 14.30
N GLY A 43 -8.89 -11.32 13.68
CA GLY A 43 -10.23 -10.95 13.23
C GLY A 43 -11.20 -10.64 14.37
N GLU A 44 -10.71 -10.38 15.56
CA GLU A 44 -11.51 -10.07 16.75
C GLU A 44 -11.96 -8.60 16.81
N ILE A 45 -11.36 -7.75 15.97
CA ILE A 45 -11.62 -6.29 15.90
C ILE A 45 -12.07 -5.97 14.48
N GLU A 46 -13.27 -5.41 14.35
CA GLU A 46 -13.73 -4.82 13.09
C GLU A 46 -12.81 -3.67 12.66
N GLU A 47 -12.68 -3.45 11.34
CA GLU A 47 -11.79 -2.47 10.68
C GLU A 47 -11.89 -1.01 11.17
N SER A 48 -12.82 -0.71 12.08
CA SER A 48 -13.07 0.66 12.57
C SER A 48 -12.05 1.17 13.61
N THR A 49 -11.17 0.30 14.10
CA THR A 49 -10.11 0.72 15.02
C THR A 49 -8.77 0.62 14.29
N ILE A 50 -8.43 1.65 13.54
CA ILE A 50 -7.05 1.84 13.06
C ILE A 50 -6.17 1.89 14.31
N PRO A 51 -5.19 0.98 14.48
CA PRO A 51 -4.31 1.03 15.64
C PRO A 51 -3.64 2.41 15.70
N GLU A 52 -3.68 3.08 16.84
CA GLU A 52 -2.84 4.25 17.07
C GLU A 52 -1.39 3.77 17.02
N PHE A 53 -0.66 4.22 16.00
CA PHE A 53 0.76 3.91 15.85
C PHE A 53 1.56 5.01 16.55
N ASP A 54 2.46 4.63 17.45
CA ASP A 54 3.47 5.54 17.96
C ASP A 54 4.29 6.09 16.78
N GLY A 55 4.27 7.41 16.60
CA GLY A 55 4.98 8.08 15.49
C GLY A 55 4.16 8.22 14.22
N GLU A 56 2.86 8.43 14.32
CA GLU A 56 2.02 8.81 13.18
C GLU A 56 2.47 10.13 12.56
N ILE A 57 2.63 10.10 11.25
CA ILE A 57 3.05 11.24 10.44
C ILE A 57 1.86 11.70 9.61
N ASP A 58 1.54 13.00 9.69
CA ASP A 58 0.52 13.60 8.83
C ASP A 58 1.00 13.64 7.38
N ILE A 59 0.17 13.12 6.48
CA ILE A 59 0.43 13.11 5.04
C ILE A 59 -0.78 13.72 4.31
N PRO A 60 -0.56 14.60 3.32
CA PRO A 60 -1.65 15.18 2.55
C PRO A 60 -2.50 14.11 1.88
N TYR A 61 -3.80 14.17 2.05
CA TYR A 61 -4.77 13.28 1.40
C TYR A 61 -5.36 13.99 0.17
N TYR A 62 -5.19 13.37 -1.00
CA TYR A 62 -5.59 13.92 -2.29
C TYR A 62 -6.89 13.34 -2.82
N GLY A 63 -7.56 12.48 -2.05
CA GLY A 63 -8.84 11.91 -2.46
C GLY A 63 -8.75 10.49 -3.01
N LYS A 64 -9.76 10.07 -3.77
CA LYS A 64 -9.88 8.72 -4.33
C LYS A 64 -9.30 8.65 -5.72
N VAL A 65 -8.67 7.53 -6.05
CA VAL A 65 -8.13 7.26 -7.39
C VAL A 65 -8.70 5.96 -7.94
N SER A 66 -9.15 5.99 -9.19
CA SER A 66 -9.65 4.80 -9.85
C SER A 66 -8.51 3.85 -10.25
N ALA A 67 -8.69 2.57 -9.95
CA ALA A 67 -7.79 1.52 -10.37
C ALA A 67 -8.06 1.01 -11.81
N GLY A 68 -9.00 1.57 -12.52
CA GLY A 68 -9.41 1.17 -13.88
C GLY A 68 -9.24 2.28 -14.88
N ASN A 69 -10.23 3.12 -14.98
CA ASN A 69 -10.28 4.25 -15.89
C ASN A 69 -9.65 5.50 -15.30
N PHE A 70 -9.42 6.49 -16.13
CA PHE A 70 -9.12 7.83 -15.63
C PHE A 70 -10.40 8.44 -15.04
N GLU A 71 -10.31 8.93 -13.82
CA GLU A 71 -11.40 9.60 -13.12
C GLU A 71 -10.90 10.90 -12.50
N GLU A 72 -11.78 11.89 -12.42
CA GLU A 72 -11.47 13.15 -11.75
C GLU A 72 -11.31 12.92 -10.25
N VAL A 73 -10.23 13.45 -9.70
CA VAL A 73 -9.96 13.41 -8.27
C VAL A 73 -10.32 14.74 -7.65
N THR A 74 -11.31 14.73 -6.77
CA THR A 74 -11.61 15.88 -5.92
C THR A 74 -10.53 15.96 -4.84
N ILE A 75 -9.71 16.99 -4.89
CA ILE A 75 -8.67 17.21 -3.88
C ILE A 75 -9.36 17.63 -2.58
N GLU A 76 -9.29 16.76 -1.60
CA GLU A 76 -9.75 17.05 -0.24
C GLU A 76 -8.56 17.63 0.54
N ASN A 77 -8.72 18.85 1.08
CA ASN A 77 -7.70 19.47 1.95
C ASN A 77 -7.72 18.81 3.35
N GLN A 78 -7.51 17.51 3.36
CA GLN A 78 -7.44 16.68 4.55
C GLN A 78 -6.05 16.10 4.70
N SER A 79 -5.67 15.71 5.90
CA SER A 79 -4.49 14.90 6.15
C SER A 79 -4.89 13.53 6.64
N LEU A 80 -4.12 12.53 6.24
CA LEU A 80 -4.19 11.17 6.74
C LEU A 80 -2.99 10.93 7.65
N LYS A 81 -3.19 10.29 8.77
CA LYS A 81 -2.11 9.84 9.63
C LYS A 81 -1.59 8.49 9.16
N ALA A 82 -0.29 8.39 8.97
CA ALA A 82 0.35 7.18 8.52
C ALA A 82 1.56 6.82 9.39
N PRO A 83 1.77 5.53 9.70
CA PRO A 83 2.91 5.10 10.49
C PRO A 83 4.21 5.29 9.69
N SER A 84 5.30 5.61 10.38
CA SER A 84 6.60 5.92 9.77
C SER A 84 7.12 4.82 8.83
N PHE A 85 6.86 3.54 9.13
CA PHE A 85 7.28 2.41 8.29
C PHE A 85 6.58 2.37 6.92
N ALA A 86 5.38 2.96 6.80
CA ALA A 86 4.61 2.96 5.56
C ALA A 86 5.30 3.78 4.44
N PHE A 87 6.20 4.67 4.80
CA PHE A 87 6.96 5.47 3.84
C PHE A 87 8.13 4.71 3.20
N ASN A 88 8.45 3.52 3.68
CA ASN A 88 9.51 2.66 3.13
C ASN A 88 10.86 3.40 2.93
N GLY A 89 11.25 4.19 3.92
CA GLY A 89 12.49 4.99 3.93
C GLY A 89 12.43 6.29 3.09
N ARG A 90 11.28 6.63 2.53
CA ARG A 90 11.09 7.89 1.81
C ARG A 90 10.73 9.02 2.76
N ARG A 91 11.02 10.25 2.34
CA ARG A 91 10.67 11.43 3.13
C ARG A 91 9.16 11.68 3.07
N PRO A 92 8.46 11.81 4.20
CA PRO A 92 7.03 12.10 4.22
C PRO A 92 6.64 13.35 3.43
N SER A 93 7.49 14.37 3.41
CA SER A 93 7.29 15.62 2.65
C SER A 93 7.30 15.42 1.12
N GLU A 94 7.77 14.28 0.63
CA GLU A 94 7.78 13.90 -0.79
C GLU A 94 6.63 12.94 -1.12
N CYS A 95 5.71 12.71 -0.19
CA CYS A 95 4.64 11.71 -0.33
C CYS A 95 3.26 12.36 -0.21
N ILE A 96 2.30 11.74 -0.86
CA ILE A 96 0.87 12.02 -0.75
C ILE A 96 0.12 10.73 -0.46
N SER A 97 -1.09 10.82 0.06
CA SER A 97 -1.97 9.67 0.22
C SER A 97 -3.18 9.76 -0.71
N LEU A 98 -3.62 8.59 -1.17
CA LEU A 98 -4.80 8.40 -2.00
C LEU A 98 -5.56 7.18 -1.50
N GLN A 99 -6.87 7.12 -1.73
CA GLN A 99 -7.68 5.94 -1.50
C GLN A 99 -8.00 5.26 -2.83
N ILE A 100 -7.83 3.95 -2.89
CA ILE A 100 -8.19 3.16 -4.07
C ILE A 100 -9.72 3.07 -4.19
N ASN A 101 -10.23 3.40 -5.37
CA ASN A 101 -11.62 3.24 -5.74
C ASN A 101 -11.75 2.27 -6.92
N GLY A 102 -12.52 1.20 -6.76
CA GLY A 102 -12.76 0.20 -7.80
C GLY A 102 -11.99 -1.11 -7.59
N ASP A 103 -12.46 -2.15 -8.27
CA ASP A 103 -12.07 -3.55 -8.04
C ASP A 103 -11.01 -4.07 -9.00
N SER A 104 -10.61 -3.29 -10.00
CA SER A 104 -9.68 -3.73 -11.05
C SER A 104 -8.26 -4.04 -10.55
N MET A 105 -7.93 -3.63 -9.31
CA MET A 105 -6.64 -3.84 -8.66
C MET A 105 -6.71 -4.76 -7.44
N ASN A 106 -7.84 -5.40 -7.16
CA ASN A 106 -8.10 -6.14 -5.92
C ASN A 106 -7.07 -7.23 -5.56
N LYS A 107 -6.31 -7.72 -6.53
CA LYS A 107 -5.24 -8.70 -6.26
C LYS A 107 -4.01 -8.08 -5.58
N ILE A 108 -3.83 -6.77 -5.67
CA ILE A 108 -2.64 -6.06 -5.19
C ILE A 108 -3.00 -4.88 -4.30
N LEU A 109 -4.02 -4.12 -4.71
CA LEU A 109 -4.55 -2.96 -4.01
C LEU A 109 -6.05 -3.16 -3.84
N ALA A 110 -6.49 -3.50 -2.64
CA ALA A 110 -7.90 -3.70 -2.37
C ALA A 110 -8.68 -2.38 -2.51
N ASN A 111 -9.94 -2.48 -2.97
CA ASN A 111 -10.85 -1.34 -2.98
C ASN A 111 -10.98 -0.75 -1.57
N GLY A 112 -10.94 0.57 -1.44
CA GLY A 112 -10.98 1.28 -0.17
C GLY A 112 -9.62 1.40 0.54
N SER A 113 -8.57 0.70 0.10
CA SER A 113 -7.25 0.80 0.70
C SER A 113 -6.66 2.19 0.52
N TYR A 114 -5.98 2.69 1.54
CA TYR A 114 -5.15 3.88 1.44
C TYR A 114 -3.75 3.51 0.96
N ILE A 115 -3.22 4.28 0.04
CA ILE A 115 -1.87 4.12 -0.49
C ILE A 115 -1.06 5.38 -0.25
N ILE A 116 0.24 5.20 0.02
CA ILE A 116 1.20 6.29 0.07
C ILE A 116 1.94 6.30 -1.27
N VAL A 117 1.88 7.44 -1.93
CA VAL A 117 2.46 7.65 -3.25
C VAL A 117 3.60 8.63 -3.11
N HIS A 118 4.77 8.24 -3.60
CA HIS A 118 5.90 9.14 -3.73
C HIS A 118 5.66 10.11 -4.90
N ASP A 119 5.60 11.40 -4.62
CA ASP A 119 5.34 12.41 -5.65
C ASP A 119 6.59 12.64 -6.52
N TYR A 120 6.58 12.06 -7.70
CA TYR A 120 7.66 12.15 -8.66
C TYR A 120 7.95 13.60 -9.13
N ARG A 121 7.00 14.51 -9.01
CA ARG A 121 7.19 15.92 -9.36
C ARG A 121 8.18 16.62 -8.43
N ILE A 122 8.32 16.12 -7.20
CA ILE A 122 9.24 16.67 -6.19
C ILE A 122 10.64 16.09 -6.37
N ASN A 123 10.76 14.81 -6.74
CA ASN A 123 12.04 14.14 -6.91
C ASN A 123 12.08 13.35 -8.22
N GLN A 124 12.63 13.97 -9.27
CA GLN A 124 12.65 13.45 -10.64
C GLN A 124 13.74 12.39 -10.92
N ASN A 125 14.54 12.02 -9.93
CA ASN A 125 15.66 11.08 -10.11
C ASN A 125 15.25 9.60 -10.08
N TYR A 126 13.97 9.28 -10.04
CA TYR A 126 13.48 7.92 -9.99
C TYR A 126 13.51 7.26 -11.37
N LYS A 127 14.12 6.07 -11.48
CA LYS A 127 14.07 5.25 -12.68
C LYS A 127 12.91 4.27 -12.58
N LEU A 128 12.01 4.33 -13.56
CA LEU A 128 10.91 3.39 -13.68
C LEU A 128 11.42 1.97 -13.99
N ASN A 129 10.98 1.01 -13.21
CA ASN A 129 11.26 -0.41 -13.40
C ASN A 129 10.01 -1.15 -13.87
N SER A 130 10.20 -2.31 -14.52
CA SER A 130 9.08 -3.22 -14.79
C SER A 130 8.45 -3.67 -13.49
N ASN A 131 7.11 -3.71 -13.47
CA ASN A 131 6.25 -4.00 -12.33
C ASN A 131 6.06 -2.87 -11.32
N ASP A 132 6.65 -1.70 -11.52
CA ASP A 132 6.28 -0.53 -10.71
C ASP A 132 4.79 -0.22 -10.87
N ILE A 133 4.15 0.16 -9.77
CA ILE A 133 2.77 0.64 -9.75
C ILE A 133 2.83 2.16 -9.74
N LEU A 134 2.18 2.77 -10.71
CA LEU A 134 2.16 4.21 -10.89
C LEU A 134 0.76 4.77 -10.72
N VAL A 135 0.67 5.89 -10.03
CA VAL A 135 -0.46 6.80 -10.16
C VAL A 135 -0.16 7.77 -11.30
N LEU A 136 -0.96 7.70 -12.34
CA LEU A 136 -0.83 8.54 -13.52
C LEU A 136 -1.85 9.67 -13.46
N ARG A 137 -1.44 10.85 -13.94
CA ARG A 137 -2.30 12.01 -14.05
C ARG A 137 -2.40 12.46 -15.52
N LEU A 138 -3.62 12.70 -15.96
CA LEU A 138 -3.91 13.31 -17.24
C LEU A 138 -4.90 14.48 -17.03
N GLY A 139 -4.38 15.71 -17.05
CA GLY A 139 -5.18 16.88 -16.67
C GLY A 139 -5.61 16.83 -15.20
N VAL A 140 -6.94 16.70 -14.98
CA VAL A 140 -7.56 16.56 -13.64
C VAL A 140 -7.86 15.11 -13.26
N GLU A 141 -7.72 14.20 -14.21
CA GLU A 141 -8.03 12.78 -14.04
C GLU A 141 -6.83 11.98 -13.61
N TYR A 142 -7.06 10.96 -12.80
CA TYR A 142 -6.04 10.06 -12.26
C TYR A 142 -6.42 8.60 -12.49
N THR A 143 -5.41 7.76 -12.61
CA THR A 143 -5.58 6.29 -12.64
C THR A 143 -4.37 5.58 -12.06
N VAL A 144 -4.54 4.33 -11.64
CA VAL A 144 -3.45 3.46 -11.19
C VAL A 144 -3.18 2.39 -12.23
N LYS A 145 -1.91 2.24 -12.61
CA LYS A 145 -1.46 1.27 -13.61
C LYS A 145 -0.15 0.61 -13.20
N ARG A 146 0.07 -0.61 -13.69
CA ARG A 146 1.37 -1.29 -13.59
C ARG A 146 2.20 -1.00 -14.83
N VAL A 147 3.48 -0.73 -14.60
CA VAL A 147 4.45 -0.57 -15.67
C VAL A 147 4.95 -1.93 -16.14
N ARG A 148 4.88 -2.16 -17.44
CA ARG A 148 5.59 -3.25 -18.10
C ARG A 148 6.51 -2.64 -19.15
N ARG A 149 7.81 -2.82 -18.96
CA ARG A 149 8.83 -2.29 -19.86
C ARG A 149 9.28 -3.39 -20.82
N THR A 150 9.27 -3.08 -22.11
CA THR A 150 9.95 -3.84 -23.16
C THR A 150 11.17 -3.03 -23.64
N GLU A 151 12.01 -3.59 -24.48
CA GLU A 151 13.22 -2.91 -24.98
C GLU A 151 12.93 -1.55 -25.65
N THR A 152 11.77 -1.42 -26.29
CA THR A 152 11.41 -0.23 -27.08
C THR A 152 10.18 0.51 -26.57
N LYS A 153 9.37 -0.07 -25.66
CA LYS A 153 8.07 0.50 -25.25
C LYS A 153 7.83 0.35 -23.77
N LEU A 154 7.06 1.31 -23.25
CA LEU A 154 6.49 1.27 -21.92
C LEU A 154 4.99 0.97 -22.07
N HIS A 155 4.54 -0.12 -21.47
CA HIS A 155 3.14 -0.49 -21.41
C HIS A 155 2.58 -0.15 -20.03
N LEU A 156 1.35 0.32 -20.00
CA LEU A 156 0.60 0.62 -18.80
C LEU A 156 -0.56 -0.37 -18.71
N ASP A 157 -0.32 -1.45 -18.02
CA ASP A 157 -1.29 -2.53 -17.91
C ASP A 157 -2.26 -2.26 -16.75
N PRO A 158 -3.55 -2.58 -16.88
CA PRO A 158 -4.44 -2.73 -15.74
C PRO A 158 -3.90 -3.89 -14.87
N VAL A 159 -4.12 -3.82 -13.57
CA VAL A 159 -3.57 -4.81 -12.64
C VAL A 159 -4.67 -5.63 -12.02
#